data_0a2dfb4cc8640d951c1cd24265c74d1f
#
_entry.id   0a2dfb4cc8640d951c1cd24265c74d1f
#
_cell.length_a   1.000
_cell.length_b   1.000
_cell.length_c   1.000
_cell.angle_alpha   90.00
_cell.angle_beta   90.00
_cell.angle_gamma   90.00
#
_symmetry.space_group_name_H-M   'P 1'
#
loop_
_entity.id
_entity.type
_entity.pdbx_description
1 polymer ?
#
loop_
_entity_poly.entity_id
_entity_poly.type
_entity_poly.pdbx_seq_one_letter_code
_entity_poly.pdbx_strand_id
1 'polypeptide(L)'
;QIVNNSQFANANPPLDFSWDIINPNSGWNIVGQYDSIPNFEFEENIGPDSILYILQLTTQTDNGCTDISLDTLTIYPTPIIDFSPIDTANCGPWTITFDNLSNAQNNEDTASMSFQWLVDGQVVANTSTLTHTFDTIVGDTICYNVKLIGQTQHGCIDSSETTICVYPDPIAQLSVNFVASVCAPLQIDTLGISAIDWPQANDSITWQVFNSSGVVVADTTGLTIPSWVILDDDDHVWVVITAHNSCGTNVDSIQINTIDDPIADFTISDTAGCHILTVHVDTTQFSTDGEYTWELIDQNGII
;
A
#
# COMPACT_ATOMS: atom_id res chain seq x y z
N GLN A 1 -6.27 45.02 -10.22
CA GLN A 1 -7.06 45.85 -11.15
C GLN A 1 -6.43 47.24 -11.24
N ILE A 2 -6.01 47.66 -12.44
CA ILE A 2 -5.46 48.98 -12.69
C ILE A 2 -6.65 49.93 -12.84
N VAL A 3 -6.62 51.02 -12.07
CA VAL A 3 -7.67 52.04 -12.11
C VAL A 3 -7.06 53.33 -12.65
N ASN A 4 -7.62 53.82 -13.75
CA ASN A 4 -7.25 55.11 -14.31
C ASN A 4 -8.06 56.22 -13.60
N ASN A 5 -7.38 57.06 -12.82
CA ASN A 5 -7.98 58.17 -12.10
C ASN A 5 -7.65 59.52 -12.78
N SER A 6 -7.27 59.50 -14.05
CA SER A 6 -6.96 60.73 -14.81
C SER A 6 -8.20 61.61 -14.90
N GLN A 7 -8.09 62.90 -14.52
CA GLN A 7 -9.16 63.89 -14.55
C GLN A 7 -8.73 65.16 -15.24
N PHE A 8 -9.68 65.84 -15.83
CA PHE A 8 -9.50 67.20 -16.35
C PHE A 8 -9.88 68.23 -15.31
N ALA A 9 -9.02 69.22 -15.08
CA ALA A 9 -9.31 70.31 -14.14
C ALA A 9 -10.39 71.27 -14.61
N ASN A 10 -10.64 71.36 -15.94
CA ASN A 10 -11.73 72.18 -16.54
C ASN A 10 -12.25 71.52 -17.82
N ALA A 11 -13.54 71.36 -17.89
CA ALA A 11 -14.35 70.68 -18.87
C ALA A 11 -13.87 70.61 -20.32
N ASN A 12 -13.68 69.35 -20.77
CA ASN A 12 -14.00 68.85 -22.09
C ASN A 12 -13.11 69.15 -23.31
N PRO A 13 -11.86 68.63 -23.36
CA PRO A 13 -11.46 67.92 -24.57
C PRO A 13 -11.31 66.41 -24.33
N PRO A 14 -11.45 65.56 -25.35
CA PRO A 14 -11.15 64.15 -25.22
C PRO A 14 -9.67 63.94 -24.78
N LEU A 15 -9.41 63.01 -23.90
CA LEU A 15 -8.10 62.61 -23.48
C LEU A 15 -7.75 61.30 -24.23
N ASP A 16 -6.61 61.32 -24.93
CA ASP A 16 -6.01 60.11 -25.40
C ASP A 16 -5.14 59.50 -24.30
N PHE A 17 -5.20 58.19 -24.18
CA PHE A 17 -4.45 57.44 -23.19
C PHE A 17 -3.46 56.51 -23.89
N SER A 18 -2.23 56.46 -23.38
CA SER A 18 -1.22 55.49 -23.80
C SER A 18 -0.60 54.87 -22.56
N TRP A 19 -0.59 53.53 -22.52
CA TRP A 19 0.06 52.75 -21.48
C TRP A 19 1.32 52.11 -21.99
N ASP A 20 2.42 52.27 -21.28
CA ASP A 20 3.67 51.59 -21.50
C ASP A 20 4.05 50.74 -20.30
N ILE A 21 4.49 49.50 -20.53
CA ILE A 21 5.05 48.64 -19.52
C ILE A 21 6.53 48.49 -19.79
N ILE A 22 7.33 48.91 -18.85
CA ILE A 22 8.78 48.92 -18.96
C ILE A 22 9.37 47.93 -17.98
N ASN A 23 10.18 46.97 -18.47
CA ASN A 23 11.01 46.13 -17.63
C ASN A 23 12.43 46.75 -17.61
N PRO A 24 12.84 47.40 -16.53
CA PRO A 24 14.14 48.09 -16.49
C PRO A 24 15.33 47.12 -16.57
N ASN A 25 15.13 45.84 -16.22
CA ASN A 25 16.21 44.84 -16.23
C ASN A 25 16.42 44.17 -17.60
N SER A 26 15.42 44.14 -18.47
CA SER A 26 15.48 43.45 -19.76
C SER A 26 15.40 44.40 -20.95
N GLY A 27 15.07 45.68 -20.73
CA GLY A 27 14.80 46.63 -21.79
C GLY A 27 13.57 46.32 -22.65
N TRP A 28 12.73 45.41 -22.19
CA TRP A 28 11.51 44.95 -22.88
C TRP A 28 10.36 45.89 -22.53
N ASN A 29 9.69 46.44 -23.55
CA ASN A 29 8.59 47.38 -23.38
C ASN A 29 7.38 46.91 -24.16
N ILE A 30 6.20 46.89 -23.54
CA ILE A 30 4.92 46.92 -24.24
C ILE A 30 4.54 48.39 -24.40
N VAL A 31 4.47 48.84 -25.66
CA VAL A 31 4.15 50.20 -25.99
C VAL A 31 2.77 50.26 -26.62
N GLY A 32 1.96 51.23 -26.21
CA GLY A 32 0.81 51.65 -26.99
C GLY A 32 -0.48 50.87 -26.77
N GLN A 33 -0.88 50.58 -25.55
CA GLN A 33 -2.26 50.24 -25.24
C GLN A 33 -3.07 51.56 -25.09
N TYR A 34 -4.06 51.75 -25.96
CA TYR A 34 -4.86 52.98 -26.03
C TYR A 34 -6.21 52.90 -25.31
N ASP A 35 -6.43 51.86 -24.50
CA ASP A 35 -7.62 51.71 -23.69
C ASP A 35 -7.52 52.51 -22.41
N SER A 36 -8.62 53.14 -22.01
CA SER A 36 -8.67 53.91 -20.76
C SER A 36 -8.49 53.03 -19.50
N ILE A 37 -8.80 51.75 -19.59
CA ILE A 37 -8.66 50.74 -18.51
C ILE A 37 -8.16 49.42 -19.13
N PRO A 38 -6.88 49.27 -19.43
CA PRO A 38 -6.33 48.03 -20.00
C PRO A 38 -6.23 46.93 -18.94
N ASN A 39 -6.32 45.71 -19.37
CA ASN A 39 -5.96 44.53 -18.61
C ASN A 39 -4.57 44.05 -19.09
N PHE A 40 -3.65 43.92 -18.16
CA PHE A 40 -2.32 43.34 -18.43
C PHE A 40 -2.19 41.99 -17.71
N GLU A 41 -1.74 40.99 -18.45
CA GLU A 41 -1.37 39.69 -17.92
C GLU A 41 0.16 39.59 -17.88
N PHE A 42 0.68 39.17 -16.75
CA PHE A 42 2.12 38.94 -16.55
C PHE A 42 2.34 37.45 -16.39
N GLU A 43 3.34 36.92 -17.08
CA GLU A 43 3.73 35.54 -16.97
C GLU A 43 4.27 35.22 -15.56
N GLU A 44 4.19 33.96 -15.17
CA GLU A 44 4.77 33.44 -13.95
C GLU A 44 6.29 33.70 -13.94
N ASN A 45 6.80 34.14 -12.83
CA ASN A 45 8.24 34.35 -12.65
C ASN A 45 8.88 33.07 -12.10
N ILE A 46 9.46 32.26 -12.98
CA ILE A 46 10.20 31.02 -12.64
C ILE A 46 11.70 31.28 -12.39
N GLY A 47 12.15 32.55 -12.48
CA GLY A 47 13.54 32.96 -12.18
C GLY A 47 13.78 33.07 -10.66
N PRO A 48 15.06 33.20 -10.24
CA PRO A 48 15.40 33.27 -8.82
C PRO A 48 15.11 34.62 -8.18
N ASP A 49 14.98 35.68 -8.98
CA ASP A 49 14.84 37.06 -8.51
C ASP A 49 13.51 37.67 -8.92
N SER A 50 13.00 38.61 -8.12
CA SER A 50 11.79 39.34 -8.47
C SER A 50 11.99 40.21 -9.71
N ILE A 51 10.95 40.38 -10.52
CA ILE A 51 10.91 41.21 -11.70
C ILE A 51 10.13 42.49 -11.38
N LEU A 52 10.79 43.65 -11.54
CA LEU A 52 10.15 44.95 -11.39
C LEU A 52 9.67 45.45 -12.77
N TYR A 53 8.42 45.83 -12.84
CA TYR A 53 7.84 46.53 -13.97
C TYR A 53 7.46 47.96 -13.57
N ILE A 54 7.68 48.90 -14.48
CA ILE A 54 7.17 50.27 -14.36
C ILE A 54 5.99 50.43 -15.32
N LEU A 55 4.84 50.77 -14.80
CA LEU A 55 3.66 51.10 -15.59
C LEU A 55 3.64 52.61 -15.77
N GLN A 56 3.62 53.03 -17.03
CA GLN A 56 3.54 54.46 -17.39
C GLN A 56 2.20 54.71 -18.07
N LEU A 57 1.42 55.60 -17.52
CA LEU A 57 0.25 56.16 -18.17
C LEU A 57 0.64 57.54 -18.72
N THR A 58 0.51 57.75 -20.03
CA THR A 58 0.58 59.02 -20.67
C THR A 58 -0.79 59.47 -21.10
N THR A 59 -1.21 60.64 -20.73
CA THR A 59 -2.44 61.29 -21.20
C THR A 59 -2.10 62.46 -22.10
N GLN A 60 -2.88 62.62 -23.18
CA GLN A 60 -2.69 63.73 -24.11
C GLN A 60 -4.03 64.39 -24.48
N THR A 61 -4.00 65.71 -24.60
CA THR A 61 -5.15 66.47 -25.13
C THR A 61 -5.00 66.65 -26.64
N ASP A 62 -6.11 66.95 -27.33
CA ASP A 62 -6.10 67.30 -28.77
C ASP A 62 -5.18 68.46 -29.12
N ASN A 63 -4.88 69.33 -28.14
CA ASN A 63 -3.95 70.44 -28.31
C ASN A 63 -2.50 70.07 -28.02
N GLY A 64 -2.21 68.78 -27.76
CA GLY A 64 -0.88 68.24 -27.55
C GLY A 64 -0.29 68.42 -26.15
N CYS A 65 -1.06 68.88 -25.16
CA CYS A 65 -0.62 68.89 -23.75
C CYS A 65 -0.57 67.48 -23.21
N THR A 66 0.52 67.06 -22.60
CA THR A 66 0.75 65.73 -22.06
C THR A 66 0.97 65.77 -20.55
N ASP A 67 0.53 64.72 -19.85
CA ASP A 67 0.88 64.44 -18.47
C ASP A 67 1.25 62.93 -18.32
N ILE A 68 2.12 62.61 -17.37
CA ILE A 68 2.66 61.26 -17.20
C ILE A 68 2.50 60.86 -15.71
N SER A 69 1.95 59.68 -15.51
CA SER A 69 1.92 59.02 -14.20
C SER A 69 2.68 57.71 -14.26
N LEU A 70 3.43 57.42 -13.21
CA LEU A 70 4.20 56.18 -13.08
C LEU A 70 3.75 55.41 -11.83
N ASP A 71 3.69 54.09 -11.97
CA ASP A 71 3.52 53.16 -10.85
C ASP A 71 4.42 51.95 -11.06
N THR A 72 4.66 51.18 -10.02
CA THR A 72 5.52 50.00 -10.06
C THR A 72 4.79 48.75 -9.69
N LEU A 73 5.04 47.64 -10.41
CA LEU A 73 4.56 46.33 -10.15
C LEU A 73 5.73 45.36 -9.96
N THR A 74 5.74 44.57 -8.90
CA THR A 74 6.73 43.53 -8.66
C THR A 74 6.10 42.17 -8.84
N ILE A 75 6.69 41.32 -9.70
CA ILE A 75 6.34 39.92 -9.85
C ILE A 75 7.39 39.13 -9.08
N TYR A 76 6.95 38.51 -7.97
CA TYR A 76 7.81 37.66 -7.15
C TYR A 76 8.01 36.31 -7.80
N PRO A 77 9.15 35.63 -7.57
CA PRO A 77 9.41 34.31 -8.09
C PRO A 77 8.51 33.26 -7.41
N THR A 78 8.16 32.25 -8.18
CA THR A 78 7.56 31.03 -7.66
C THR A 78 8.58 30.28 -6.79
N PRO A 79 8.26 29.87 -5.56
CA PRO A 79 9.19 29.11 -4.74
C PRO A 79 9.49 27.75 -5.36
N ILE A 80 10.64 27.17 -5.02
CA ILE A 80 10.96 25.78 -5.35
C ILE A 80 10.59 24.95 -4.13
N ILE A 81 9.62 24.04 -4.27
CA ILE A 81 9.20 23.13 -3.21
C ILE A 81 9.85 21.78 -3.41
N ASP A 82 10.55 21.32 -2.39
CA ASP A 82 11.24 20.03 -2.39
C ASP A 82 11.35 19.48 -0.97
N PHE A 83 11.45 18.14 -0.86
CA PHE A 83 11.58 17.44 0.40
C PHE A 83 12.23 16.06 0.22
N SER A 84 12.86 15.54 1.30
CA SER A 84 13.27 14.14 1.38
C SER A 84 12.09 13.30 1.90
N PRO A 85 11.98 11.99 1.64
CA PRO A 85 12.99 11.01 1.91
C PRO A 85 13.72 10.45 0.67
N ILE A 86 14.87 9.80 0.94
CA ILE A 86 15.62 9.04 -0.08
C ILE A 86 14.96 7.67 -0.32
N ASP A 87 14.44 7.03 0.74
CA ASP A 87 13.75 5.74 0.66
C ASP A 87 12.26 5.96 0.47
N THR A 88 11.70 5.29 -0.53
CA THR A 88 10.30 5.41 -0.93
C THR A 88 9.49 4.13 -0.69
N ALA A 89 10.11 3.07 -0.14
CA ALA A 89 9.43 1.82 0.17
C ALA A 89 10.07 1.10 1.36
N ASN A 90 9.24 0.54 2.25
CA ASN A 90 9.67 -0.22 3.43
C ASN A 90 8.53 -1.08 3.96
N CYS A 91 8.85 -1.94 4.93
CA CYS A 91 7.86 -2.73 5.66
C CYS A 91 7.12 -1.88 6.70
N GLY A 92 5.84 -2.18 6.92
CA GLY A 92 5.08 -1.55 8.02
C GLY A 92 5.33 -2.21 9.40
N PRO A 93 5.08 -1.51 10.53
CA PRO A 93 4.80 -0.08 10.60
C PRO A 93 6.06 0.76 10.33
N TRP A 94 5.95 1.76 9.49
CA TRP A 94 7.09 2.57 9.08
C TRP A 94 6.89 4.05 9.44
N THR A 95 7.70 4.53 10.39
CA THR A 95 7.74 5.94 10.76
C THR A 95 8.86 6.63 10.00
N ILE A 96 8.51 7.64 9.22
CA ILE A 96 9.43 8.41 8.39
C ILE A 96 9.31 9.90 8.69
N THR A 97 10.43 10.59 8.65
CA THR A 97 10.48 12.06 8.74
C THR A 97 10.83 12.62 7.38
N PHE A 98 10.00 13.54 6.90
CA PHE A 98 10.17 14.29 5.68
C PHE A 98 10.78 15.64 6.03
N ASP A 99 12.03 15.85 5.64
CA ASP A 99 12.72 17.12 5.80
C ASP A 99 12.41 18.05 4.65
N ASN A 100 12.11 19.30 4.95
CA ASN A 100 11.82 20.32 3.98
C ASN A 100 13.13 20.85 3.36
N LEU A 101 13.24 20.75 2.05
CA LEU A 101 14.38 21.22 1.24
C LEU A 101 14.00 22.41 0.34
N SER A 102 12.82 22.99 0.56
CA SER A 102 12.27 24.08 -0.25
C SER A 102 13.11 25.35 -0.17
N ASN A 103 13.00 26.17 -1.21
CA ASN A 103 13.67 27.46 -1.34
C ASN A 103 12.64 28.54 -1.73
N ALA A 104 12.55 29.62 -0.93
CA ALA A 104 11.65 30.73 -1.16
C ALA A 104 12.02 31.57 -2.39
N GLN A 105 13.25 31.44 -2.90
CA GLN A 105 13.82 32.30 -3.94
C GLN A 105 14.01 33.77 -3.47
N ASN A 106 14.50 34.64 -4.34
CA ASN A 106 14.63 36.10 -4.11
C ASN A 106 15.41 36.51 -2.82
N ASN A 107 16.35 35.63 -2.36
CA ASN A 107 17.05 35.78 -1.07
C ASN A 107 16.10 35.86 0.15
N GLU A 108 14.87 35.39 0.01
CA GLU A 108 13.94 35.32 1.12
C GLU A 108 14.23 34.11 2.02
N ASP A 109 13.93 34.26 3.31
CA ASP A 109 14.06 33.15 4.26
C ASP A 109 12.92 32.16 4.10
N THR A 110 13.24 30.90 3.87
CA THR A 110 12.27 29.79 3.83
C THR A 110 11.44 29.72 5.12
N ALA A 111 11.96 30.21 6.25
CA ALA A 111 11.21 30.29 7.51
C ALA A 111 10.00 31.26 7.44
N SER A 112 9.95 32.16 6.44
CA SER A 112 8.79 33.03 6.19
C SER A 112 7.66 32.38 5.40
N MET A 113 7.91 31.16 4.86
CA MET A 113 6.92 30.41 4.09
C MET A 113 5.93 29.67 5.03
N SER A 114 4.74 29.46 4.53
CA SER A 114 3.78 28.51 5.11
C SER A 114 3.81 27.20 4.34
N PHE A 115 3.68 26.08 5.06
CA PHE A 115 3.73 24.74 4.49
C PHE A 115 2.49 23.94 4.86
N GLN A 116 2.06 23.06 3.94
CA GLN A 116 0.98 22.12 4.16
C GLN A 116 1.36 20.75 3.59
N TRP A 117 1.30 19.74 4.45
CA TRP A 117 1.54 18.35 4.08
C TRP A 117 0.23 17.61 3.87
N LEU A 118 0.17 16.86 2.79
CA LEU A 118 -0.95 15.98 2.49
C LEU A 118 -0.47 14.54 2.29
N VAL A 119 -1.28 13.59 2.77
CA VAL A 119 -1.14 12.16 2.46
C VAL A 119 -2.45 11.74 1.80
N ASP A 120 -2.37 11.21 0.58
CA ASP A 120 -3.54 10.86 -0.26
C ASP A 120 -4.59 11.98 -0.35
N GLY A 121 -4.11 13.22 -0.47
CA GLY A 121 -4.96 14.40 -0.56
C GLY A 121 -5.57 14.88 0.76
N GLN A 122 -5.31 14.21 1.88
CA GLN A 122 -5.75 14.64 3.21
C GLN A 122 -4.65 15.43 3.91
N VAL A 123 -5.00 16.61 4.44
CA VAL A 123 -4.06 17.43 5.20
C VAL A 123 -3.71 16.75 6.52
N VAL A 124 -2.41 16.47 6.72
CA VAL A 124 -1.89 15.80 7.93
C VAL A 124 -1.07 16.73 8.82
N ALA A 125 -0.46 17.79 8.27
CA ALA A 125 0.30 18.76 9.04
C ALA A 125 0.41 20.12 8.32
N ASN A 126 0.66 21.19 9.11
CA ASN A 126 0.98 22.55 8.62
C ASN A 126 2.31 23.03 9.23
N THR A 127 3.32 22.20 9.18
CA THR A 127 4.65 22.41 9.75
C THR A 127 5.71 22.39 8.65
N SER A 128 6.89 22.90 8.92
CA SER A 128 8.01 22.85 7.96
C SER A 128 8.47 21.40 7.69
N THR A 129 8.37 20.52 8.67
CA THR A 129 8.73 19.10 8.57
C THR A 129 7.52 18.24 8.90
N LEU A 130 7.46 17.01 8.36
CA LEU A 130 6.44 16.03 8.67
C LEU A 130 7.09 14.76 9.21
N THR A 131 6.65 14.28 10.38
CA THR A 131 6.86 12.90 10.81
C THR A 131 5.54 12.15 10.72
N HIS A 132 5.50 11.09 9.92
CA HIS A 132 4.30 10.29 9.68
C HIS A 132 4.60 8.81 9.84
N THR A 133 3.63 8.06 10.40
CA THR A 133 3.72 6.62 10.54
C THR A 133 2.70 5.97 9.60
N PHE A 134 3.22 5.12 8.71
CA PHE A 134 2.41 4.25 7.88
C PHE A 134 2.28 2.92 8.61
N ASP A 135 1.05 2.47 8.84
CA ASP A 135 0.75 1.27 9.64
C ASP A 135 1.15 -0.02 8.90
N THR A 136 1.23 -1.11 9.67
CA THR A 136 1.33 -2.46 9.11
C THR A 136 0.10 -2.76 8.27
N ILE A 137 0.31 -3.35 7.10
CA ILE A 137 -0.74 -3.73 6.16
C ILE A 137 -0.79 -5.24 5.98
N VAL A 138 -1.93 -5.74 5.56
CA VAL A 138 -2.19 -7.17 5.33
C VAL A 138 -2.58 -7.38 3.88
N GLY A 139 -1.95 -8.34 3.24
CA GLY A 139 -2.26 -8.75 1.87
C GLY A 139 -1.43 -8.03 0.83
N ASP A 140 -1.91 -6.91 0.30
CA ASP A 140 -1.28 -6.23 -0.82
C ASP A 140 -0.40 -5.05 -0.39
N THR A 141 0.64 -4.74 -1.17
CA THR A 141 1.42 -3.50 -1.02
C THR A 141 0.53 -2.29 -1.19
N ILE A 142 0.58 -1.34 -0.26
CA ILE A 142 -0.15 -0.07 -0.34
C ILE A 142 0.84 1.07 -0.57
N CYS A 143 0.52 1.93 -1.56
CA CYS A 143 1.32 3.11 -1.85
C CYS A 143 0.51 4.37 -1.58
N TYR A 144 1.12 5.34 -0.92
CA TYR A 144 0.56 6.62 -0.51
C TYR A 144 1.21 7.75 -1.31
N ASN A 145 0.41 8.71 -1.76
CA ASN A 145 0.94 9.95 -2.33
C ASN A 145 1.18 10.95 -1.20
N VAL A 146 2.43 11.36 -1.01
CA VAL A 146 2.82 12.40 -0.05
C VAL A 146 3.14 13.67 -0.82
N LYS A 147 2.46 14.77 -0.47
CA LYS A 147 2.58 16.07 -1.13
C LYS A 147 2.91 17.16 -0.13
N LEU A 148 3.88 17.99 -0.46
CA LEU A 148 4.17 19.26 0.22
C LEU A 148 3.73 20.42 -0.66
N ILE A 149 2.93 21.31 -0.10
CA ILE A 149 2.59 22.62 -0.69
C ILE A 149 3.27 23.70 0.13
N GLY A 150 3.93 24.61 -0.54
CA GLY A 150 4.57 25.76 0.09
C GLY A 150 4.04 27.08 -0.49
N GLN A 151 3.88 28.08 0.37
CA GLN A 151 3.45 29.42 -0.02
C GLN A 151 4.37 30.47 0.61
N THR A 152 4.86 31.39 -0.22
CA THR A 152 5.64 32.53 0.23
C THR A 152 4.76 33.60 0.89
N GLN A 153 5.37 34.55 1.61
CA GLN A 153 4.68 35.72 2.18
C GLN A 153 3.97 36.60 1.13
N HIS A 154 4.39 36.52 -0.12
CA HIS A 154 3.79 37.23 -1.25
C HIS A 154 2.67 36.49 -1.94
N GLY A 155 2.35 35.28 -1.48
CA GLY A 155 1.25 34.46 -1.98
C GLY A 155 1.62 33.56 -3.16
N CYS A 156 2.89 33.49 -3.58
CA CYS A 156 3.34 32.55 -4.61
C CYS A 156 3.33 31.13 -4.04
N ILE A 157 2.78 30.17 -4.81
CA ILE A 157 2.54 28.80 -4.37
C ILE A 157 3.19 27.83 -5.35
N ASP A 158 3.82 26.77 -4.82
CA ASP A 158 4.26 25.61 -5.58
C ASP A 158 4.13 24.34 -4.73
N SER A 159 4.32 23.17 -5.31
CA SER A 159 4.19 21.89 -4.62
C SER A 159 5.11 20.83 -5.20
N SER A 160 5.55 19.92 -4.35
CA SER A 160 6.26 18.69 -4.70
C SER A 160 5.53 17.48 -4.17
N GLU A 161 5.64 16.33 -4.85
CA GLU A 161 5.00 15.09 -4.40
C GLU A 161 5.88 13.87 -4.66
N THR A 162 5.72 12.86 -3.83
CA THR A 162 6.38 11.55 -3.96
C THR A 162 5.45 10.44 -3.55
N THR A 163 5.74 9.22 -4.03
CA THR A 163 4.98 8.02 -3.65
C THR A 163 5.77 7.22 -2.64
N ILE A 164 5.14 6.87 -1.53
CA ILE A 164 5.67 6.03 -0.45
C ILE A 164 4.90 4.71 -0.45
N CYS A 165 5.62 3.57 -0.59
CA CYS A 165 5.00 2.25 -0.59
C CYS A 165 5.33 1.48 0.69
N VAL A 166 4.32 0.85 1.29
CA VAL A 166 4.46 -0.02 2.45
C VAL A 166 4.22 -1.46 2.00
N TYR A 167 5.18 -2.33 2.32
CA TYR A 167 5.07 -3.75 2.05
C TYR A 167 4.36 -4.46 3.20
N PRO A 168 3.52 -5.46 2.90
CA PRO A 168 2.84 -6.26 3.91
C PRO A 168 3.80 -7.21 4.62
N ASP A 169 3.46 -7.60 5.86
CA ASP A 169 4.06 -8.74 6.50
C ASP A 169 3.71 -10.03 5.74
N PRO A 170 4.57 -11.05 5.73
CA PRO A 170 4.25 -12.33 5.11
C PRO A 170 3.10 -13.02 5.83
N ILE A 171 2.28 -13.78 5.09
CA ILE A 171 1.09 -14.48 5.62
C ILE A 171 1.25 -15.98 5.37
N ALA A 172 1.44 -16.74 6.46
CA ALA A 172 1.31 -18.18 6.44
C ALA A 172 -0.12 -18.55 6.83
N GLN A 173 -0.84 -19.26 5.99
CA GLN A 173 -2.18 -19.73 6.26
C GLN A 173 -2.44 -21.08 5.62
N LEU A 174 -2.79 -22.06 6.45
CA LEU A 174 -3.19 -23.40 6.00
C LEU A 174 -4.68 -23.43 5.65
N SER A 175 -5.01 -24.06 4.53
CA SER A 175 -6.35 -24.50 4.19
C SER A 175 -6.44 -26.00 4.39
N VAL A 176 -7.41 -26.45 5.21
CA VAL A 176 -7.61 -27.86 5.55
C VAL A 176 -9.05 -28.27 5.30
N ASN A 177 -9.23 -29.41 4.62
CA ASN A 177 -10.54 -29.94 4.25
C ASN A 177 -10.82 -31.31 4.87
N PHE A 178 -10.20 -31.63 6.01
CA PHE A 178 -10.34 -32.94 6.64
C PHE A 178 -10.60 -32.88 8.15
N VAL A 179 -10.98 -34.00 8.74
CA VAL A 179 -11.07 -34.19 10.21
C VAL A 179 -9.65 -34.49 10.71
N ALA A 180 -9.24 -33.90 11.83
CA ALA A 180 -7.88 -33.98 12.36
C ALA A 180 -7.42 -35.39 12.82
N SER A 181 -8.23 -36.43 12.68
CA SER A 181 -7.90 -37.83 13.01
C SER A 181 -8.41 -38.75 11.92
N VAL A 182 -7.54 -39.56 11.34
CA VAL A 182 -7.82 -40.45 10.19
C VAL A 182 -7.16 -41.80 10.44
N CYS A 183 -7.74 -42.89 9.91
CA CYS A 183 -7.16 -44.23 10.04
C CYS A 183 -5.83 -44.33 9.27
N ALA A 184 -4.86 -45.03 9.82
CA ALA A 184 -3.59 -45.37 9.16
C ALA A 184 -3.79 -46.57 8.18
N PRO A 185 -2.87 -46.78 7.20
CA PRO A 185 -1.79 -45.87 6.84
C PRO A 185 -2.29 -44.67 6.04
N LEU A 186 -1.84 -43.48 6.38
CA LEU A 186 -2.30 -42.24 5.79
C LEU A 186 -1.19 -41.56 4.98
N GLN A 187 -1.48 -41.21 3.73
CA GLN A 187 -0.62 -40.39 2.92
C GLN A 187 -1.07 -38.93 3.01
N ILE A 188 -0.20 -38.04 3.48
CA ILE A 188 -0.56 -36.65 3.87
C ILE A 188 -1.10 -35.82 2.69
N ASP A 189 -0.57 -36.01 1.47
CA ASP A 189 -1.03 -35.27 0.27
C ASP A 189 -2.47 -35.57 -0.11
N THR A 190 -3.05 -36.72 0.36
CA THR A 190 -4.42 -37.08 0.11
C THR A 190 -5.42 -36.29 0.96
N LEU A 191 -4.97 -35.58 1.98
CA LEU A 191 -5.82 -34.82 2.91
C LEU A 191 -6.31 -33.49 2.36
N GLY A 192 -5.83 -33.04 1.19
CA GLY A 192 -6.22 -31.76 0.61
C GLY A 192 -5.74 -30.55 1.41
N ILE A 193 -4.60 -30.70 2.10
CA ILE A 193 -3.95 -29.58 2.79
C ILE A 193 -3.20 -28.75 1.76
N SER A 194 -3.40 -27.44 1.79
CA SER A 194 -2.69 -26.49 0.95
C SER A 194 -2.40 -25.21 1.69
N ALA A 195 -1.41 -24.46 1.24
CA ALA A 195 -1.24 -23.08 1.66
C ALA A 195 -2.21 -22.18 0.89
N ILE A 196 -2.77 -21.19 1.56
CA ILE A 196 -3.49 -20.12 0.88
C ILE A 196 -2.45 -19.21 0.21
N ASP A 197 -2.66 -18.96 -1.08
CA ASP A 197 -1.76 -18.11 -1.85
C ASP A 197 -2.01 -16.63 -1.55
N TRP A 198 -0.96 -15.94 -1.11
CA TRP A 198 -0.91 -14.50 -0.89
C TRP A 198 0.22 -13.90 -1.74
N PRO A 199 0.06 -13.82 -3.08
CA PRO A 199 1.16 -13.53 -4.01
C PRO A 199 1.78 -12.14 -3.83
N GLN A 200 1.07 -11.21 -3.19
CA GLN A 200 1.60 -9.86 -2.90
C GLN A 200 2.26 -9.77 -1.52
N ALA A 201 1.93 -10.68 -0.61
CA ALA A 201 2.48 -10.71 0.74
C ALA A 201 3.66 -11.68 0.87
N ASN A 202 3.73 -12.72 0.02
CA ASN A 202 4.71 -13.81 0.14
C ASN A 202 5.61 -13.88 -1.10
N ASP A 203 6.92 -13.85 -0.87
CA ASP A 203 7.92 -14.16 -1.91
C ASP A 203 8.10 -15.67 -2.06
N SER A 204 7.95 -16.41 -0.95
CA SER A 204 8.05 -17.87 -0.93
C SER A 204 7.32 -18.50 0.24
N ILE A 205 6.90 -19.76 0.05
CA ILE A 205 6.34 -20.61 1.10
C ILE A 205 7.19 -21.88 1.18
N THR A 206 7.58 -22.26 2.37
CA THR A 206 8.28 -23.52 2.66
C THR A 206 7.40 -24.40 3.55
N TRP A 207 7.45 -25.72 3.30
CA TRP A 207 6.79 -26.75 4.08
C TRP A 207 7.79 -27.57 4.84
N GLN A 208 7.49 -27.90 6.07
CA GLN A 208 8.21 -28.89 6.86
C GLN A 208 7.22 -29.80 7.54
N VAL A 209 7.52 -31.10 7.52
CA VAL A 209 6.76 -32.11 8.27
C VAL A 209 7.68 -32.68 9.35
N PHE A 210 7.23 -32.55 10.59
CA PHE A 210 7.95 -33.06 11.75
C PHE A 210 7.23 -34.32 12.28
N ASN A 211 7.97 -35.36 12.59
CA ASN A 211 7.43 -36.54 13.27
C ASN A 211 7.19 -36.28 14.76
N SER A 212 6.62 -37.27 15.45
CA SER A 212 6.36 -37.24 16.90
C SER A 212 7.60 -36.96 17.78
N SER A 213 8.80 -37.23 17.27
CA SER A 213 10.06 -36.92 17.93
C SER A 213 10.60 -35.53 17.59
N GLY A 214 9.90 -34.73 16.80
CA GLY A 214 10.32 -33.39 16.39
C GLY A 214 11.40 -33.36 15.31
N VAL A 215 11.61 -34.45 14.58
CA VAL A 215 12.55 -34.53 13.48
C VAL A 215 11.85 -34.21 12.18
N VAL A 216 12.49 -33.36 11.33
CA VAL A 216 11.99 -33.10 9.98
C VAL A 216 12.09 -34.37 9.14
N VAL A 217 10.96 -34.86 8.66
CA VAL A 217 10.85 -36.05 7.82
C VAL A 217 10.56 -35.71 6.36
N ALA A 218 10.07 -34.49 6.11
CA ALA A 218 9.83 -33.96 4.78
C ALA A 218 9.95 -32.46 4.74
N ASP A 219 10.44 -31.91 3.61
CA ASP A 219 10.45 -30.49 3.34
C ASP A 219 10.27 -30.22 1.84
N THR A 220 9.64 -29.10 1.50
CA THR A 220 9.46 -28.62 0.12
C THR A 220 9.15 -27.14 0.09
N THR A 221 9.10 -26.56 -1.11
CA THR A 221 8.69 -25.19 -1.35
C THR A 221 7.49 -25.14 -2.29
N GLY A 222 6.68 -24.08 -2.18
CA GLY A 222 5.49 -23.86 -3.02
C GLY A 222 4.17 -23.99 -2.25
N LEU A 223 3.06 -24.09 -3.00
CA LEU A 223 1.71 -24.07 -2.41
C LEU A 223 1.18 -25.44 -1.98
N THR A 224 1.90 -26.52 -2.32
CA THR A 224 1.45 -27.89 -2.06
C THR A 224 2.36 -28.60 -1.08
N ILE A 225 1.75 -29.45 -0.23
CA ILE A 225 2.45 -30.28 0.75
C ILE A 225 3.28 -31.37 0.05
N PRO A 226 4.39 -31.86 0.65
CA PRO A 226 5.12 -33.03 0.16
C PRO A 226 4.25 -34.28 0.08
N SER A 227 4.29 -35.01 -1.05
CA SER A 227 3.40 -36.14 -1.35
C SER A 227 3.85 -37.51 -0.81
N TRP A 228 4.95 -37.59 -0.07
CA TRP A 228 5.62 -38.84 0.27
C TRP A 228 5.73 -39.15 1.76
N VAL A 229 4.99 -38.45 2.60
CA VAL A 229 4.92 -38.76 4.03
C VAL A 229 3.76 -39.71 4.29
N ILE A 230 4.08 -40.87 4.82
CA ILE A 230 3.09 -41.90 5.25
C ILE A 230 3.14 -41.96 6.77
N LEU A 231 1.96 -41.93 7.41
CA LEU A 231 1.77 -42.11 8.83
C LEU A 231 1.30 -43.54 9.10
N ASP A 232 1.96 -44.20 10.01
CA ASP A 232 1.55 -45.49 10.53
C ASP A 232 0.53 -45.33 11.69
N ASP A 233 0.06 -46.43 12.24
CA ASP A 233 -0.88 -46.51 13.34
C ASP A 233 -0.36 -45.73 14.59
N ASP A 234 -1.29 -45.03 15.26
CA ASP A 234 -1.07 -44.27 16.50
C ASP A 234 0.12 -43.29 16.43
N ASP A 235 0.37 -42.75 15.26
CA ASP A 235 1.42 -41.75 15.05
C ASP A 235 0.83 -40.35 14.85
N HIS A 236 1.67 -39.32 14.98
CA HIS A 236 1.29 -37.96 14.67
C HIS A 236 2.44 -37.20 14.02
N VAL A 237 2.06 -36.25 13.19
CA VAL A 237 3.02 -35.31 12.60
C VAL A 237 2.50 -33.87 12.77
N TRP A 238 3.45 -32.97 12.81
CA TRP A 238 3.20 -31.55 12.63
C TRP A 238 3.51 -31.15 11.20
N VAL A 239 2.53 -30.59 10.51
CA VAL A 239 2.72 -29.94 9.21
C VAL A 239 2.84 -28.46 9.47
N VAL A 240 3.96 -27.89 9.09
CA VAL A 240 4.31 -26.49 9.32
C VAL A 240 4.55 -25.81 7.97
N ILE A 241 3.93 -24.66 7.76
CA ILE A 241 4.27 -23.77 6.65
C ILE A 241 4.94 -22.52 7.18
N THR A 242 5.94 -22.03 6.44
CA THR A 242 6.59 -20.76 6.71
C THR A 242 6.53 -19.91 5.46
N ALA A 243 5.89 -18.77 5.56
CA ALA A 243 5.88 -17.74 4.53
C ALA A 243 7.02 -16.76 4.76
N HIS A 244 7.65 -16.32 3.67
CA HIS A 244 8.79 -15.40 3.69
C HIS A 244 8.55 -14.25 2.71
N ASN A 245 8.99 -13.07 3.09
CA ASN A 245 9.23 -11.93 2.20
C ASN A 245 10.34 -11.04 2.76
N SER A 246 10.57 -9.88 2.13
CA SER A 246 11.57 -8.90 2.60
C SER A 246 11.27 -8.33 4.00
N CYS A 247 10.01 -8.43 4.48
CA CYS A 247 9.58 -7.93 5.78
C CYS A 247 9.74 -8.95 6.91
N GLY A 248 9.98 -10.23 6.59
CA GLY A 248 10.22 -11.25 7.62
C GLY A 248 9.66 -12.62 7.27
N THR A 249 9.20 -13.29 8.32
CA THR A 249 8.63 -14.64 8.24
C THR A 249 7.38 -14.75 9.08
N ASN A 250 6.41 -15.56 8.62
CA ASN A 250 5.22 -15.94 9.37
C ASN A 250 5.04 -17.45 9.29
N VAL A 251 4.46 -18.07 10.31
CA VAL A 251 4.35 -19.52 10.43
C VAL A 251 2.93 -19.89 10.79
N ASP A 252 2.41 -20.93 10.13
CA ASP A 252 1.19 -21.62 10.53
C ASP A 252 1.43 -23.13 10.58
N SER A 253 0.66 -23.86 11.41
CA SER A 253 0.89 -25.29 11.61
C SER A 253 -0.38 -26.03 12.00
N ILE A 254 -0.42 -27.31 11.64
CA ILE A 254 -1.47 -28.24 12.05
C ILE A 254 -0.87 -29.56 12.48
N GLN A 255 -1.43 -30.14 13.53
CA GLN A 255 -1.14 -31.51 13.92
C GLN A 255 -2.12 -32.47 13.25
N ILE A 256 -1.61 -33.53 12.67
CA ILE A 256 -2.37 -34.63 12.08
C ILE A 256 -2.10 -35.89 12.91
N ASN A 257 -3.16 -36.53 13.37
CA ASN A 257 -3.05 -37.77 14.13
C ASN A 257 -3.66 -38.91 13.30
N THR A 258 -3.06 -40.10 13.37
CA THR A 258 -3.70 -41.34 12.95
C THR A 258 -4.35 -42.00 14.13
N ILE A 259 -5.36 -42.77 13.86
CA ILE A 259 -6.01 -43.65 14.81
C ILE A 259 -5.82 -45.09 14.35
N ASP A 260 -5.74 -45.97 15.31
CA ASP A 260 -5.59 -47.42 15.05
C ASP A 260 -6.70 -47.94 14.17
N ASP A 261 -6.35 -48.87 13.29
CA ASP A 261 -7.32 -49.63 12.55
C ASP A 261 -8.13 -50.51 13.51
N PRO A 262 -9.45 -50.66 13.26
CA PRO A 262 -10.24 -51.55 14.06
C PRO A 262 -9.79 -53.01 13.84
N ILE A 263 -9.54 -53.71 14.92
CA ILE A 263 -9.20 -55.15 14.85
C ILE A 263 -10.51 -55.95 14.78
N ALA A 264 -10.70 -56.66 13.67
CA ALA A 264 -11.76 -57.63 13.53
C ALA A 264 -11.21 -59.02 13.82
N ASP A 265 -11.44 -59.52 15.04
CA ASP A 265 -11.04 -60.83 15.45
C ASP A 265 -12.19 -61.49 16.21
N PHE A 266 -12.42 -62.78 16.01
CA PHE A 266 -13.38 -63.53 16.71
C PHE A 266 -13.01 -65.04 16.83
N THR A 267 -13.50 -65.70 17.83
CA THR A 267 -13.38 -67.14 17.98
C THR A 267 -14.74 -67.74 18.02
N ILE A 268 -14.82 -68.98 17.58
CA ILE A 268 -16.06 -69.79 17.64
C ILE A 268 -15.89 -71.01 18.56
N SER A 269 -16.92 -71.35 19.27
CA SER A 269 -16.89 -72.46 20.23
C SER A 269 -16.63 -73.81 19.58
N ASP A 270 -17.22 -74.03 18.39
CA ASP A 270 -17.17 -75.34 17.71
C ASP A 270 -17.00 -75.14 16.20
N THR A 271 -16.06 -75.83 15.59
CA THR A 271 -15.80 -75.81 14.17
C THR A 271 -16.37 -76.92 13.37
N ALA A 272 -16.96 -77.90 14.04
CA ALA A 272 -17.60 -79.07 13.42
C ALA A 272 -18.65 -79.71 14.34
N GLY A 273 -19.71 -80.27 13.79
CA GLY A 273 -20.75 -80.96 14.56
C GLY A 273 -21.64 -81.83 13.68
N CYS A 274 -22.48 -82.66 14.33
CA CYS A 274 -23.52 -83.46 13.69
C CYS A 274 -24.88 -82.88 14.02
N HIS A 275 -25.82 -82.92 13.09
CA HIS A 275 -27.18 -82.40 13.22
C HIS A 275 -27.20 -80.86 13.41
N ILE A 276 -28.08 -80.36 14.30
CA ILE A 276 -28.14 -78.93 14.60
C ILE A 276 -26.90 -78.56 15.41
N LEU A 277 -26.04 -77.73 14.86
CA LEU A 277 -24.87 -77.15 15.51
C LEU A 277 -25.13 -75.70 15.95
N THR A 278 -25.04 -75.45 17.24
CA THR A 278 -25.09 -74.10 17.78
C THR A 278 -23.66 -73.62 18.06
N VAL A 279 -23.24 -72.53 17.41
CA VAL A 279 -21.95 -71.99 17.57
C VAL A 279 -22.04 -70.64 18.33
N HIS A 280 -21.23 -70.51 19.35
CA HIS A 280 -21.08 -69.24 20.06
C HIS A 280 -19.86 -68.54 19.51
N VAL A 281 -20.05 -67.25 19.18
CA VAL A 281 -18.97 -66.36 18.73
C VAL A 281 -18.51 -65.54 19.91
N ASP A 282 -17.22 -65.55 20.20
CA ASP A 282 -16.59 -64.72 21.21
C ASP A 282 -15.91 -63.50 20.56
N THR A 283 -16.26 -62.29 21.01
CA THR A 283 -15.88 -61.03 20.48
C THR A 283 -15.10 -60.16 21.50
N THR A 284 -14.43 -60.77 22.45
CA THR A 284 -13.75 -60.09 23.56
C THR A 284 -12.56 -59.19 23.13
N GLN A 285 -12.17 -59.23 21.87
CA GLN A 285 -11.03 -58.47 21.33
C GLN A 285 -11.43 -57.22 20.51
N PHE A 286 -12.70 -56.80 20.56
CA PHE A 286 -13.19 -55.68 19.75
C PHE A 286 -12.89 -54.32 20.41
N SER A 287 -12.63 -53.30 19.58
CA SER A 287 -12.63 -51.91 20.02
C SER A 287 -14.06 -51.53 20.44
N THR A 288 -14.20 -50.71 21.49
CA THR A 288 -15.50 -50.43 22.13
C THR A 288 -16.39 -49.46 21.35
N ASP A 289 -15.92 -48.85 20.28
CA ASP A 289 -16.55 -47.68 19.61
C ASP A 289 -16.93 -47.93 18.12
N GLY A 290 -16.94 -49.18 17.65
CA GLY A 290 -17.22 -49.54 16.25
C GLY A 290 -18.61 -50.12 16.00
N GLU A 291 -19.15 -49.91 14.79
CA GLU A 291 -20.25 -50.69 14.25
C GLU A 291 -19.72 -51.99 13.65
N TYR A 292 -20.36 -53.12 13.99
CA TYR A 292 -19.98 -54.46 13.52
C TYR A 292 -21.05 -55.02 12.60
N THR A 293 -20.63 -55.54 11.45
CA THR A 293 -21.49 -56.28 10.54
C THR A 293 -21.01 -57.73 10.47
N TRP A 294 -21.98 -58.70 10.57
CA TRP A 294 -21.71 -60.09 10.49
C TRP A 294 -22.28 -60.66 9.19
N GLU A 295 -21.48 -61.37 8.47
CA GLU A 295 -21.90 -62.07 7.27
C GLU A 295 -21.60 -63.55 7.42
N LEU A 296 -22.61 -64.44 7.13
CA LEU A 296 -22.40 -65.84 7.02
C LEU A 296 -22.22 -66.23 5.55
N ILE A 297 -21.09 -66.81 5.21
CA ILE A 297 -20.73 -67.13 3.83
C ILE A 297 -20.59 -68.65 3.71
N ASP A 298 -21.39 -69.27 2.84
CA ASP A 298 -21.25 -70.70 2.47
C ASP A 298 -20.30 -70.81 1.24
N GLN A 299 -20.08 -72.07 0.81
CA GLN A 299 -19.25 -72.40 -0.35
C GLN A 299 -19.77 -71.82 -1.67
N ASN A 300 -20.98 -71.27 -1.71
CA ASN A 300 -21.64 -70.73 -2.90
C ASN A 300 -21.76 -69.17 -2.85
N GLY A 301 -21.40 -68.52 -1.76
CA GLY A 301 -21.53 -67.13 -1.50
C GLY A 301 -22.29 -66.81 -0.19
N ILE A 302 -22.76 -65.55 -0.04
CA ILE A 302 -23.40 -65.02 1.17
C ILE A 302 -24.79 -65.66 1.32
N ILE A 303 -25.19 -66.09 2.53
CA ILE A 303 -26.50 -66.64 2.91
C ILE A 303 -27.33 -65.50 3.53
#